data_90661dc62cdb1bc0e73438cb041ab482
#
_entry.id   90661dc62cdb1bc0e73438cb041ab482
#
_cell.length_a   1.000
_cell.length_b   1.000
_cell.length_c   1.000
_cell.angle_alpha   90.00
_cell.angle_beta   90.00
_cell.angle_gamma   90.00
#
_symmetry.space_group_name_H-M   'P 1'
#
loop_
_entity.id
_entity.type
_entity.pdbx_description
1 polymer ?
#
loop_
_entity_poly.entity_id
_entity_poly.type
_entity_poly.pdbx_seq_one_letter_code
_entity_poly.pdbx_strand_id
1 'polypeptide(L)'
;MIFKSKLKNIYLFLITISVISVVISCDNPNDIVAPPPDVGFVPNKTVEIIPFEDLLDLTQEQTFKYFWDFAEPISGLAREDSSRPNIITTGGSGFAIASFVVGVERGWITREEAINRLKTVLSFLEKAQKYHGAFSHWYDNSGNTIPFSTLDDGGDIVETALLMQGLLIARQFFSENTSLESEIRNRITSIWEDVEWTWYTQGQNTITWHWSPTNNFNINLGVRGWNESLIVYVLAAASPTFSINVDTYVEGWTRNGAMVNTGTFYDTYLPLGENFGGPLFFSHYSFIGINPTNLSDQFTNYFDQNKAHSLINYKHCIENPYEYAGYSENNWGITASSNYNSYSAHSPTNDLGVIAPTAALSSFPYTPVESKKALEFFYYNLNDNLWGEFGFYDAFSIHHNWYSEKYIAIDQGPILLMIENYRTQLLWNLFMKDEDILRGLNKLEFDF
;
A
#
# COMPACT_ATOMS: atom_id res chain seq x y z
N MET A 1 -35.50 -48.13 -10.19
CA MET A 1 -35.60 -48.16 -8.74
C MET A 1 -34.44 -47.34 -8.17
N ILE A 2 -34.78 -46.24 -7.52
CA ILE A 2 -33.98 -45.32 -6.68
C ILE A 2 -32.86 -44.51 -7.36
N PHE A 3 -33.22 -43.27 -7.69
CA PHE A 3 -32.35 -42.13 -7.92
C PHE A 3 -31.59 -41.77 -6.64
N LYS A 4 -30.28 -41.49 -6.76
CA LYS A 4 -29.54 -40.66 -5.81
C LYS A 4 -28.81 -39.56 -6.59
N SER A 5 -29.35 -38.35 -6.47
CA SER A 5 -28.72 -37.10 -6.89
C SER A 5 -27.51 -36.83 -6.02
N LYS A 6 -26.33 -36.56 -6.63
CA LYS A 6 -25.19 -35.96 -5.96
C LYS A 6 -25.23 -34.46 -6.18
N LEU A 7 -25.52 -33.71 -5.13
CA LEU A 7 -25.26 -32.27 -5.08
C LEU A 7 -23.75 -32.04 -5.13
N LYS A 8 -23.31 -31.25 -6.08
CA LYS A 8 -21.96 -30.65 -6.10
C LYS A 8 -22.01 -29.46 -5.16
N ASN A 9 -21.25 -29.52 -4.09
CA ASN A 9 -20.96 -28.37 -3.24
C ASN A 9 -19.98 -27.45 -3.96
N ILE A 10 -20.49 -26.33 -4.44
CA ILE A 10 -19.69 -25.19 -4.87
C ILE A 10 -19.43 -24.39 -3.59
N TYR A 11 -18.21 -24.43 -3.08
CA TYR A 11 -17.76 -23.51 -2.04
C TYR A 11 -17.39 -22.19 -2.73
N LEU A 12 -18.38 -21.31 -2.76
CA LEU A 12 -18.16 -19.89 -3.02
C LEU A 12 -17.65 -19.29 -1.70
N PHE A 13 -16.44 -18.72 -1.68
CA PHE A 13 -15.96 -17.95 -0.55
C PHE A 13 -16.73 -16.63 -0.56
N LEU A 14 -17.85 -16.63 0.11
CA LEU A 14 -18.65 -15.46 0.40
C LEU A 14 -18.08 -14.79 1.65
N ILE A 15 -17.71 -13.57 1.51
CA ILE A 15 -17.78 -12.55 2.57
C ILE A 15 -19.06 -12.83 3.36
N THR A 16 -18.92 -13.16 4.63
CA THR A 16 -20.04 -13.42 5.54
C THR A 16 -20.89 -12.15 5.68
N ILE A 17 -21.97 -12.06 4.91
CA ILE A 17 -23.06 -11.14 5.21
C ILE A 17 -23.83 -11.75 6.37
N SER A 18 -23.60 -11.22 7.58
CA SER A 18 -24.46 -11.49 8.74
C SER A 18 -25.83 -10.89 8.47
N VAL A 19 -26.81 -11.72 8.21
CA VAL A 19 -28.21 -11.31 8.21
C VAL A 19 -28.59 -11.01 9.66
N ILE A 20 -28.61 -9.74 10.01
CA ILE A 20 -29.19 -9.27 11.29
C ILE A 20 -30.70 -9.23 11.10
N SER A 21 -31.39 -10.04 11.87
CA SER A 21 -32.85 -10.00 12.02
C SER A 21 -33.24 -8.63 12.60
N VAL A 22 -33.94 -7.84 11.79
CA VAL A 22 -34.50 -6.57 12.23
C VAL A 22 -35.62 -6.85 13.21
N VAL A 23 -35.40 -6.57 14.50
CA VAL A 23 -36.44 -6.36 15.47
C VAL A 23 -36.94 -4.95 15.27
N ILE A 24 -38.11 -4.80 14.70
CA ILE A 24 -38.80 -3.51 14.57
C ILE A 24 -39.22 -3.08 15.97
N SER A 25 -38.43 -2.18 16.59
CA SER A 25 -38.86 -1.33 17.72
C SER A 25 -39.56 -0.11 17.12
N CYS A 26 -40.78 0.12 17.54
CA CYS A 26 -41.51 1.34 17.16
C CYS A 26 -40.94 2.51 17.99
N ASP A 27 -40.01 3.26 17.40
CA ASP A 27 -39.54 4.50 17.99
C ASP A 27 -40.40 5.69 17.54
N ASN A 28 -40.62 6.58 18.47
CA ASN A 28 -41.52 7.71 18.42
C ASN A 28 -41.00 8.77 17.43
N PRO A 29 -41.78 9.29 16.46
CA PRO A 29 -41.28 10.16 15.41
C PRO A 29 -40.94 11.61 15.85
N ASN A 30 -40.79 11.88 17.13
CA ASN A 30 -40.48 13.19 17.68
C ASN A 30 -39.16 13.33 18.44
N ASP A 31 -38.30 12.32 18.43
CA ASP A 31 -36.94 12.52 18.96
C ASP A 31 -36.07 13.20 17.87
N ILE A 32 -36.04 14.53 17.94
CA ILE A 32 -35.08 15.37 17.20
C ILE A 32 -33.72 15.02 17.85
N VAL A 33 -32.96 14.11 17.23
CA VAL A 33 -31.54 13.95 17.56
C VAL A 33 -30.87 15.27 17.18
N ALA A 34 -30.36 15.97 18.18
CA ALA A 34 -29.61 17.20 17.94
C ALA A 34 -28.43 16.89 16.99
N PRO A 35 -28.15 17.73 15.99
CA PRO A 35 -26.97 17.54 15.15
C PRO A 35 -25.74 17.44 16.06
N PRO A 36 -24.76 16.57 15.74
CA PRO A 36 -23.53 16.49 16.50
C PRO A 36 -22.90 17.88 16.61
N PRO A 37 -22.32 18.25 17.75
CA PRO A 37 -21.75 19.56 17.94
C PRO A 37 -20.73 19.81 16.84
N ASP A 38 -20.80 20.98 16.24
CA ASP A 38 -19.76 21.52 15.37
C ASP A 38 -18.47 21.50 16.18
N VAL A 39 -17.60 20.52 15.89
CA VAL A 39 -16.27 20.40 16.51
C VAL A 39 -15.40 21.46 15.87
N GLY A 40 -15.75 22.72 16.11
CA GLY A 40 -14.93 23.85 15.75
C GLY A 40 -13.53 23.64 16.31
N PHE A 41 -12.55 23.95 15.50
CA PHE A 41 -11.13 23.93 15.79
C PHE A 41 -10.84 24.50 17.18
N VAL A 42 -10.65 23.68 18.17
CA VAL A 42 -10.08 24.03 19.50
C VAL A 42 -8.82 23.19 19.65
N PRO A 43 -7.61 23.79 19.55
CA PRO A 43 -6.37 23.10 19.85
C PRO A 43 -6.42 22.60 21.30
N ASN A 44 -6.48 21.31 21.51
CA ASN A 44 -6.35 20.72 22.82
C ASN A 44 -4.85 20.59 23.12
N LYS A 45 -4.33 21.40 24.00
CA LYS A 45 -2.92 21.63 24.32
C LYS A 45 -2.18 22.52 23.33
N THR A 46 -1.37 23.42 23.86
CA THR A 46 -0.43 24.26 23.12
C THR A 46 0.72 23.42 22.55
N VAL A 47 0.43 22.65 21.49
CA VAL A 47 1.49 22.17 20.60
C VAL A 47 2.02 23.40 19.88
N GLU A 48 3.31 23.68 19.99
CA GLU A 48 3.94 24.79 19.30
C GLU A 48 3.72 24.62 17.79
N ILE A 49 3.22 25.66 17.13
CA ILE A 49 3.06 25.65 15.68
C ILE A 49 4.44 25.78 15.07
N ILE A 50 4.87 24.76 14.37
CA ILE A 50 6.15 24.74 13.64
C ILE A 50 5.92 25.04 12.16
N PRO A 51 6.96 25.50 11.42
CA PRO A 51 6.88 25.65 9.97
C PRO A 51 6.44 24.36 9.29
N PHE A 52 5.70 24.47 8.19
CA PHE A 52 5.14 23.28 7.51
C PHE A 52 6.23 22.31 7.03
N GLU A 53 7.37 22.81 6.55
CA GLU A 53 8.48 21.94 6.14
C GLU A 53 9.06 21.16 7.33
N ASP A 54 9.16 21.80 8.51
CA ASP A 54 9.60 21.13 9.74
C ASP A 54 8.58 20.06 10.20
N LEU A 55 7.28 20.28 9.96
CA LEU A 55 6.25 19.27 10.25
C LEU A 55 6.33 18.08 9.29
N LEU A 56 6.65 18.32 8.02
CA LEU A 56 6.92 17.24 7.06
C LEU A 56 8.17 16.44 7.48
N ASP A 57 9.27 17.13 7.83
CA ASP A 57 10.50 16.50 8.31
C ASP A 57 10.23 15.65 9.55
N LEU A 58 9.54 16.20 10.54
CA LEU A 58 9.17 15.50 11.76
C LEU A 58 8.32 14.25 11.46
N THR A 59 7.32 14.39 10.57
CA THR A 59 6.45 13.26 10.19
C THR A 59 7.24 12.16 9.52
N GLN A 60 8.10 12.50 8.57
CA GLN A 60 8.93 11.53 7.86
C GLN A 60 9.95 10.87 8.80
N GLU A 61 10.66 11.65 9.64
CA GLU A 61 11.67 11.12 10.56
C GLU A 61 11.05 10.17 11.60
N GLN A 62 9.89 10.52 12.19
CA GLN A 62 9.25 9.64 13.15
C GLN A 62 8.74 8.35 12.50
N THR A 63 8.16 8.44 11.29
CA THR A 63 7.74 7.27 10.52
C THR A 63 8.94 6.39 10.11
N PHE A 64 10.08 7.01 9.77
CA PHE A 64 11.32 6.29 9.46
C PHE A 64 11.80 5.41 10.62
N LYS A 65 11.63 5.83 11.87
CA LYS A 65 12.02 5.05 13.06
C LYS A 65 11.29 3.72 13.16
N TYR A 66 10.07 3.61 12.66
CA TYR A 66 9.38 2.33 12.56
C TYR A 66 10.18 1.31 11.74
N PHE A 67 10.75 1.73 10.62
CA PHE A 67 11.52 0.87 9.74
C PHE A 67 12.98 0.71 10.18
N TRP A 68 13.54 1.66 10.90
CA TRP A 68 14.93 1.64 11.30
C TRP A 68 15.14 1.13 12.71
N ASP A 69 14.46 1.68 13.69
CA ASP A 69 14.65 1.36 15.11
C ASP A 69 13.83 0.14 15.53
N PHE A 70 12.62 -0.02 14.98
CA PHE A 70 11.71 -1.12 15.29
C PHE A 70 11.83 -2.30 14.32
N ALA A 71 12.76 -2.28 13.36
CA ALA A 71 13.04 -3.42 12.47
C ALA A 71 13.26 -4.73 13.24
N GLU A 72 12.99 -5.87 12.60
CA GLU A 72 13.33 -7.17 13.19
C GLU A 72 14.89 -7.31 13.21
N PRO A 73 15.50 -7.55 14.40
CA PRO A 73 16.94 -7.34 14.58
C PRO A 73 17.84 -8.37 13.87
N ILE A 74 17.33 -9.57 13.54
CA ILE A 74 18.10 -10.62 12.87
C ILE A 74 18.10 -10.41 11.35
N SER A 75 16.93 -10.10 10.81
CA SER A 75 16.74 -9.90 9.36
C SER A 75 17.01 -8.46 8.90
N GLY A 76 16.82 -7.48 9.77
CA GLY A 76 16.82 -6.07 9.41
C GLY A 76 15.61 -5.60 8.61
N LEU A 77 14.62 -6.47 8.43
CA LEU A 77 13.37 -6.24 7.69
C LEU A 77 12.27 -5.65 8.57
N ALA A 78 11.20 -5.15 7.95
CA ALA A 78 10.07 -4.59 8.66
C ALA A 78 9.25 -5.67 9.37
N ARG A 79 8.83 -5.39 10.58
CA ARG A 79 7.77 -6.14 11.25
C ARG A 79 6.43 -5.79 10.64
N GLU A 80 5.50 -6.75 10.63
CA GLU A 80 4.17 -6.56 10.05
C GLU A 80 3.42 -5.42 10.73
N ASP A 81 3.31 -5.50 12.05
CA ASP A 81 2.73 -4.45 12.88
C ASP A 81 3.36 -4.42 14.29
N SER A 82 3.10 -3.35 15.03
CA SER A 82 3.65 -3.17 16.38
C SER A 82 3.08 -4.14 17.41
N SER A 83 1.93 -4.77 17.15
CA SER A 83 1.30 -5.75 18.06
C SER A 83 1.78 -7.19 17.79
N ARG A 84 2.41 -7.46 16.63
CA ARG A 84 2.94 -8.76 16.22
C ARG A 84 4.43 -8.70 15.88
N PRO A 85 5.30 -8.38 16.85
CA PRO A 85 6.70 -8.06 16.60
C PRO A 85 7.56 -9.24 16.07
N ASN A 86 7.01 -10.45 16.07
CA ASN A 86 7.69 -11.66 15.58
C ASN A 86 7.34 -12.00 14.11
N ILE A 87 6.49 -11.23 13.47
CA ILE A 87 6.10 -11.41 12.07
C ILE A 87 6.83 -10.38 11.21
N ILE A 88 7.58 -10.86 10.23
CA ILE A 88 8.23 -10.06 9.20
C ILE A 88 7.30 -10.01 8.00
N THR A 89 7.02 -8.81 7.48
CA THR A 89 6.21 -8.61 6.29
C THR A 89 7.09 -8.40 5.04
N THR A 90 6.69 -8.94 3.91
CA THR A 90 7.47 -8.88 2.68
C THR A 90 7.31 -7.53 1.97
N GLY A 91 6.09 -7.10 1.67
CA GLY A 91 5.85 -5.83 0.97
C GLY A 91 6.22 -4.63 1.81
N GLY A 92 5.84 -4.62 3.10
CA GLY A 92 6.27 -3.59 4.04
C GLY A 92 7.80 -3.51 4.18
N SER A 93 8.51 -4.63 4.00
CA SER A 93 9.99 -4.63 3.95
C SER A 93 10.54 -3.99 2.68
N GLY A 94 9.82 -4.05 1.55
CA GLY A 94 10.16 -3.28 0.36
C GLY A 94 10.12 -1.76 0.64
N PHE A 95 9.10 -1.32 1.36
CA PHE A 95 8.99 0.08 1.79
C PHE A 95 10.07 0.45 2.81
N ALA A 96 10.42 -0.46 3.73
CA ALA A 96 11.54 -0.26 4.64
C ALA A 96 12.87 -0.05 3.89
N ILE A 97 13.16 -0.86 2.87
CA ILE A 97 14.38 -0.73 2.06
C ILE A 97 14.41 0.62 1.32
N ALA A 98 13.28 1.04 0.74
CA ALA A 98 13.16 2.36 0.14
C ALA A 98 13.34 3.50 1.18
N SER A 99 12.88 3.29 2.42
CA SER A 99 13.06 4.25 3.51
C SER A 99 14.52 4.46 3.90
N PHE A 100 15.39 3.44 3.75
CA PHE A 100 16.82 3.60 4.01
C PHE A 100 17.45 4.61 3.05
N VAL A 101 16.98 4.64 1.80
CA VAL A 101 17.40 5.64 0.81
C VAL A 101 17.02 7.04 1.26
N VAL A 102 15.79 7.22 1.72
CA VAL A 102 15.32 8.50 2.28
C VAL A 102 16.12 8.89 3.52
N GLY A 103 16.37 7.93 4.43
CA GLY A 103 17.14 8.17 5.66
C GLY A 103 18.56 8.66 5.38
N VAL A 104 19.22 8.14 4.35
CA VAL A 104 20.55 8.63 3.92
C VAL A 104 20.44 10.02 3.30
N GLU A 105 19.49 10.26 2.40
CA GLU A 105 19.30 11.54 1.72
C GLU A 105 18.96 12.66 2.70
N ARG A 106 18.16 12.37 3.72
CA ARG A 106 17.79 13.30 4.78
C ARG A 106 18.85 13.43 5.89
N GLY A 107 19.88 12.57 5.89
CA GLY A 107 20.95 12.59 6.88
C GLY A 107 20.55 12.03 8.25
N TRP A 108 19.47 11.25 8.35
CA TRP A 108 19.06 10.57 9.60
C TRP A 108 19.94 9.36 9.90
N ILE A 109 20.50 8.75 8.86
CA ILE A 109 21.49 7.69 8.93
C ILE A 109 22.61 7.96 7.93
N THR A 110 23.77 7.39 8.19
CA THR A 110 24.87 7.43 7.23
C THR A 110 24.70 6.41 6.11
N ARG A 111 25.34 6.67 4.98
CA ARG A 111 25.38 5.74 3.86
C ARG A 111 25.99 4.38 4.25
N GLU A 112 26.99 4.38 5.13
CA GLU A 112 27.62 3.16 5.65
C GLU A 112 26.65 2.34 6.51
N GLU A 113 25.88 2.97 7.39
CA GLU A 113 24.86 2.30 8.19
C GLU A 113 23.78 1.64 7.31
N ALA A 114 23.31 2.36 6.27
CA ALA A 114 22.36 1.81 5.31
C ALA A 114 22.93 0.61 4.54
N ILE A 115 24.19 0.68 4.08
CA ILE A 115 24.89 -0.43 3.43
C ILE A 115 24.98 -1.65 4.34
N ASN A 116 25.35 -1.45 5.60
CA ASN A 116 25.44 -2.55 6.57
C ASN A 116 24.07 -3.17 6.86
N ARG A 117 23.02 -2.37 6.97
CA ARG A 117 21.64 -2.88 7.11
C ARG A 117 21.21 -3.68 5.87
N LEU A 118 21.46 -3.16 4.66
CA LEU A 118 21.16 -3.86 3.42
C LEU A 118 21.90 -5.20 3.29
N LYS A 119 23.13 -5.30 3.74
CA LYS A 119 23.85 -6.60 3.77
C LYS A 119 23.16 -7.62 4.65
N THR A 120 22.66 -7.20 5.80
CA THR A 120 21.87 -8.05 6.70
C THR A 120 20.58 -8.49 6.03
N VAL A 121 19.82 -7.55 5.47
CA VAL A 121 18.58 -7.80 4.73
C VAL A 121 18.79 -8.78 3.59
N LEU A 122 19.76 -8.55 2.73
CA LEU A 122 20.06 -9.43 1.60
C LEU A 122 20.49 -10.84 2.06
N SER A 123 21.26 -10.95 3.15
CA SER A 123 21.63 -12.24 3.71
C SER A 123 20.46 -13.04 4.27
N PHE A 124 19.42 -12.36 4.73
CA PHE A 124 18.17 -13.02 5.12
C PHE A 124 17.35 -13.42 3.89
N LEU A 125 17.14 -12.52 2.93
CA LEU A 125 16.34 -12.77 1.72
C LEU A 125 16.89 -13.91 0.86
N GLU A 126 18.22 -14.06 0.78
CA GLU A 126 18.87 -15.17 0.06
C GLU A 126 18.55 -16.54 0.67
N LYS A 127 18.32 -16.60 1.99
CA LYS A 127 18.06 -17.84 2.75
C LYS A 127 16.58 -18.11 2.99
N ALA A 128 15.75 -17.06 2.94
CA ALA A 128 14.31 -17.17 3.17
C ALA A 128 13.68 -18.16 2.19
N GLN A 129 12.65 -18.86 2.63
CA GLN A 129 11.88 -19.74 1.75
C GLN A 129 11.27 -18.94 0.60
N LYS A 130 11.47 -19.43 -0.62
CA LYS A 130 10.94 -18.84 -1.85
C LYS A 130 10.24 -19.92 -2.68
N TYR A 131 9.26 -19.50 -3.45
CA TYR A 131 8.44 -20.39 -4.24
C TYR A 131 8.40 -19.86 -5.68
N HIS A 132 9.18 -20.52 -6.56
CA HIS A 132 9.42 -20.00 -7.91
C HIS A 132 9.94 -18.55 -7.88
N GLY A 133 10.90 -18.30 -6.98
CA GLY A 133 11.50 -16.99 -6.78
C GLY A 133 10.64 -15.99 -6.02
N ALA A 134 9.33 -16.19 -5.88
CA ALA A 134 8.49 -15.33 -5.09
C ALA A 134 8.61 -15.59 -3.59
N PHE A 135 8.57 -14.51 -2.83
CA PHE A 135 8.59 -14.52 -1.37
C PHE A 135 7.18 -14.76 -0.82
N SER A 136 7.10 -15.26 0.41
CA SER A 136 5.82 -15.40 1.12
C SER A 136 5.36 -14.06 1.67
N HIS A 137 4.08 -13.95 1.98
CA HIS A 137 3.50 -12.77 2.61
C HIS A 137 4.22 -12.44 3.93
N TRP A 138 4.41 -13.45 4.78
CA TRP A 138 5.03 -13.32 6.09
C TRP A 138 6.13 -14.36 6.35
N TYR A 139 7.11 -13.96 7.18
CA TYR A 139 8.19 -14.80 7.65
C TYR A 139 8.38 -14.74 9.16
N ASP A 140 8.93 -15.83 9.72
CA ASP A 140 9.60 -15.78 11.01
C ASP A 140 11.05 -15.27 10.87
N ASN A 141 11.74 -15.07 11.98
CA ASN A 141 13.13 -14.57 11.98
C ASN A 141 14.18 -15.60 11.50
N SER A 142 13.77 -16.82 11.22
CA SER A 142 14.61 -17.87 10.62
C SER A 142 14.43 -17.96 9.09
N GLY A 143 13.50 -17.18 8.52
CA GLY A 143 13.18 -17.18 7.09
C GLY A 143 12.20 -18.28 6.68
N ASN A 144 11.48 -18.88 7.64
CA ASN A 144 10.40 -19.81 7.33
C ASN A 144 9.10 -19.03 7.06
N THR A 145 8.33 -19.51 6.09
CA THR A 145 7.00 -18.96 5.79
C THR A 145 6.07 -19.07 6.99
N ILE A 146 5.45 -17.97 7.36
CA ILE A 146 4.26 -17.94 8.22
C ILE A 146 3.05 -17.84 7.30
N PRO A 147 2.12 -18.82 7.30
CA PRO A 147 0.94 -18.77 6.44
C PRO A 147 0.07 -17.54 6.72
N PHE A 148 -0.28 -16.79 5.69
CA PHE A 148 -1.27 -15.71 5.79
C PHE A 148 -2.68 -16.30 5.99
N SER A 149 -2.95 -17.42 5.31
CA SER A 149 -4.15 -18.23 5.51
C SER A 149 -3.84 -19.70 5.21
N THR A 150 -4.81 -20.60 5.44
CA THR A 150 -4.66 -22.03 5.18
C THR A 150 -4.32 -22.36 3.71
N LEU A 151 -4.74 -21.52 2.77
CA LEU A 151 -4.48 -21.69 1.35
C LEU A 151 -3.35 -20.78 0.83
N ASP A 152 -2.91 -19.83 1.64
CA ASP A 152 -1.84 -18.87 1.37
C ASP A 152 -0.68 -19.14 2.34
N ASP A 153 0.02 -20.22 2.05
CA ASP A 153 1.16 -20.75 2.80
C ASP A 153 2.43 -20.85 1.94
N GLY A 154 2.51 -20.05 0.87
CA GLY A 154 3.57 -20.11 -0.11
C GLY A 154 3.95 -18.76 -0.68
N GLY A 155 4.12 -18.69 -2.02
CA GLY A 155 4.54 -17.48 -2.70
C GLY A 155 3.41 -16.48 -2.90
N ASP A 156 3.69 -15.21 -2.58
CA ASP A 156 2.84 -14.06 -2.86
C ASP A 156 3.57 -13.14 -3.85
N ILE A 157 3.08 -13.07 -5.10
CA ILE A 157 3.77 -12.32 -6.15
C ILE A 157 3.56 -10.80 -6.02
N VAL A 158 2.50 -10.36 -5.34
CA VAL A 158 2.23 -8.93 -5.11
C VAL A 158 3.14 -8.39 -4.01
N GLU A 159 3.23 -9.08 -2.88
CA GLU A 159 4.18 -8.76 -1.81
C GLU A 159 5.63 -8.79 -2.34
N THR A 160 5.95 -9.79 -3.17
CA THR A 160 7.24 -9.89 -3.86
C THR A 160 7.50 -8.67 -4.75
N ALA A 161 6.50 -8.18 -5.48
CA ALA A 161 6.65 -7.01 -6.33
C ALA A 161 6.94 -5.74 -5.52
N LEU A 162 6.27 -5.56 -4.38
CA LEU A 162 6.53 -4.44 -3.47
C LEU A 162 7.94 -4.51 -2.88
N LEU A 163 8.40 -5.72 -2.51
CA LEU A 163 9.79 -5.95 -2.06
C LEU A 163 10.80 -5.59 -3.16
N MET A 164 10.57 -6.07 -4.39
CA MET A 164 11.45 -5.79 -5.53
C MET A 164 11.49 -4.30 -5.87
N GLN A 165 10.38 -3.59 -5.75
CA GLN A 165 10.33 -2.13 -5.93
C GLN A 165 11.35 -1.43 -5.01
N GLY A 166 11.34 -1.75 -3.71
CA GLY A 166 12.30 -1.21 -2.75
C GLY A 166 13.75 -1.59 -3.04
N LEU A 167 14.00 -2.86 -3.39
CA LEU A 167 15.33 -3.36 -3.75
C LEU A 167 15.89 -2.67 -5.00
N LEU A 168 15.08 -2.47 -6.04
CA LEU A 168 15.51 -1.82 -7.27
C LEU A 168 15.78 -0.32 -7.05
N ILE A 169 14.98 0.37 -6.22
CA ILE A 169 15.28 1.74 -5.78
C ILE A 169 16.64 1.79 -5.08
N ALA A 170 16.90 0.88 -4.14
CA ALA A 170 18.18 0.82 -3.44
C ALA A 170 19.34 0.49 -4.39
N ARG A 171 19.15 -0.41 -5.39
CA ARG A 171 20.14 -0.74 -6.42
C ARG A 171 20.59 0.51 -7.21
N GLN A 172 19.66 1.40 -7.51
CA GLN A 172 19.96 2.64 -8.22
C GLN A 172 20.61 3.71 -7.33
N PHE A 173 20.24 3.77 -6.06
CA PHE A 173 20.82 4.73 -5.12
C PHE A 173 22.26 4.40 -4.73
N PHE A 174 22.53 3.13 -4.37
CA PHE A 174 23.86 2.65 -4.00
C PHE A 174 24.66 2.29 -5.26
N SER A 175 25.01 3.32 -6.04
CA SER A 175 25.61 3.20 -7.38
C SER A 175 27.08 3.65 -7.44
N GLU A 176 27.73 3.94 -6.30
CA GLU A 176 29.12 4.28 -6.27
C GLU A 176 30.03 3.10 -6.70
N ASN A 177 31.17 3.42 -7.28
CA ASN A 177 32.10 2.40 -7.77
C ASN A 177 32.99 1.89 -6.62
N THR A 178 32.36 1.42 -5.54
CA THR A 178 33.01 0.74 -4.43
C THR A 178 32.73 -0.76 -4.48
N SER A 179 33.60 -1.56 -3.86
CA SER A 179 33.40 -3.03 -3.78
C SER A 179 32.12 -3.38 -3.01
N LEU A 180 31.81 -2.64 -1.96
CA LEU A 180 30.63 -2.88 -1.11
C LEU A 180 29.32 -2.60 -1.85
N GLU A 181 29.22 -1.49 -2.55
CA GLU A 181 28.01 -1.16 -3.31
C GLU A 181 27.85 -2.03 -4.55
N SER A 182 28.98 -2.40 -5.18
CA SER A 182 28.95 -3.38 -6.27
C SER A 182 28.45 -4.77 -5.79
N GLU A 183 28.86 -5.21 -4.60
CA GLU A 183 28.36 -6.43 -3.97
C GLU A 183 26.84 -6.35 -3.75
N ILE A 184 26.35 -5.24 -3.17
CA ILE A 184 24.90 -5.03 -2.93
C ILE A 184 24.12 -5.07 -4.24
N ARG A 185 24.55 -4.32 -5.25
CA ARG A 185 23.88 -4.31 -6.57
C ARG A 185 23.80 -5.71 -7.19
N ASN A 186 24.90 -6.48 -7.14
CA ASN A 186 24.94 -7.83 -7.70
C ASN A 186 23.99 -8.77 -6.96
N ARG A 187 23.94 -8.70 -5.63
CA ARG A 187 23.04 -9.51 -4.82
C ARG A 187 21.57 -9.17 -5.07
N ILE A 188 21.23 -7.88 -5.15
CA ILE A 188 19.88 -7.42 -5.54
C ILE A 188 19.53 -7.94 -6.93
N THR A 189 20.44 -7.82 -7.88
CA THR A 189 20.23 -8.31 -9.26
C THR A 189 19.98 -9.80 -9.28
N SER A 190 20.75 -10.61 -8.51
CA SER A 190 20.52 -12.06 -8.43
C SER A 190 19.13 -12.40 -7.88
N ILE A 191 18.68 -11.73 -6.81
CA ILE A 191 17.33 -11.92 -6.25
C ILE A 191 16.25 -11.51 -7.28
N TRP A 192 16.46 -10.40 -7.99
CA TRP A 192 15.57 -9.90 -9.04
C TRP A 192 15.41 -10.89 -10.19
N GLU A 193 16.52 -11.45 -10.67
CA GLU A 193 16.57 -12.41 -11.78
C GLU A 193 15.94 -13.77 -11.44
N ASP A 194 15.88 -14.13 -10.16
CA ASP A 194 15.34 -15.40 -9.68
C ASP A 194 13.80 -15.45 -9.66
N VAL A 195 13.10 -14.31 -9.75
CA VAL A 195 11.62 -14.29 -9.67
C VAL A 195 11.00 -14.81 -10.97
N GLU A 196 10.37 -15.97 -10.91
CA GLU A 196 9.74 -16.64 -12.05
C GLU A 196 8.33 -16.07 -12.36
N TRP A 197 8.24 -14.81 -12.79
CA TRP A 197 6.98 -14.12 -13.09
C TRP A 197 6.06 -14.91 -14.02
N THR A 198 6.64 -15.59 -15.02
CA THR A 198 5.89 -16.42 -15.96
C THR A 198 5.28 -17.67 -15.33
N TRP A 199 5.85 -18.19 -14.22
CA TRP A 199 5.23 -19.27 -13.45
C TRP A 199 3.86 -18.89 -12.93
N TYR A 200 3.74 -17.68 -12.40
CA TYR A 200 2.51 -17.15 -11.83
C TYR A 200 1.44 -16.82 -12.86
N THR A 201 1.74 -16.91 -14.15
CA THR A 201 0.70 -16.84 -15.20
C THR A 201 -0.05 -18.16 -15.39
N GLN A 202 0.48 -19.29 -14.92
CA GLN A 202 -0.07 -20.63 -15.21
C GLN A 202 -0.21 -20.90 -16.73
N GLY A 203 0.60 -20.25 -17.57
CA GLY A 203 0.50 -20.29 -19.03
C GLY A 203 -0.70 -19.53 -19.61
N GLN A 204 -1.32 -18.65 -18.81
CA GLN A 204 -2.43 -17.77 -19.21
C GLN A 204 -1.96 -16.32 -19.37
N ASN A 205 -2.79 -15.48 -19.98
CA ASN A 205 -2.54 -14.04 -20.09
C ASN A 205 -3.07 -13.28 -18.82
N THR A 206 -2.70 -13.76 -17.65
CA THR A 206 -3.03 -13.14 -16.34
C THR A 206 -2.06 -13.67 -15.31
N ILE A 207 -1.58 -12.79 -14.42
CA ILE A 207 -0.76 -13.19 -13.28
C ILE A 207 -1.68 -13.59 -12.13
N THR A 208 -1.40 -14.73 -11.49
CA THR A 208 -2.11 -15.23 -10.31
C THR A 208 -1.37 -14.79 -9.06
N TRP A 209 -2.11 -14.30 -8.06
CA TRP A 209 -1.57 -13.67 -6.86
C TRP A 209 -0.74 -14.63 -5.99
N HIS A 210 -1.27 -15.82 -5.72
CA HIS A 210 -0.71 -16.76 -4.75
C HIS A 210 -0.41 -18.12 -5.36
N TRP A 211 0.67 -18.74 -4.92
CA TRP A 211 0.93 -20.16 -5.13
C TRP A 211 1.29 -20.83 -3.79
N SER A 212 0.68 -21.98 -3.54
CA SER A 212 0.87 -22.76 -2.31
C SER A 212 1.60 -24.07 -2.61
N PRO A 213 2.65 -24.46 -1.84
CA PRO A 213 3.31 -25.75 -2.01
C PRO A 213 2.41 -26.95 -1.70
N THR A 214 1.36 -26.73 -0.90
CA THR A 214 0.40 -27.78 -0.49
C THR A 214 -0.90 -27.75 -1.30
N ASN A 215 -1.32 -26.57 -1.76
CA ASN A 215 -2.61 -26.33 -2.41
C ASN A 215 -2.47 -25.83 -3.86
N ASN A 216 -1.25 -25.70 -4.38
CA ASN A 216 -0.99 -25.14 -5.73
C ASN A 216 -1.68 -23.77 -5.93
N PHE A 217 -2.29 -23.52 -7.07
CA PHE A 217 -3.06 -22.33 -7.39
C PHE A 217 -4.54 -22.39 -6.93
N ASN A 218 -4.84 -23.04 -5.82
CA ASN A 218 -6.23 -23.30 -5.43
C ASN A 218 -7.04 -22.03 -5.12
N ILE A 219 -6.41 -20.95 -4.61
CA ILE A 219 -7.06 -19.64 -4.45
C ILE A 219 -7.43 -19.08 -5.83
N ASN A 220 -6.53 -19.22 -6.81
CA ASN A 220 -6.68 -18.79 -8.20
C ASN A 220 -7.18 -17.34 -8.36
N LEU A 221 -6.71 -16.45 -7.48
CA LEU A 221 -7.00 -15.02 -7.55
C LEU A 221 -6.10 -14.37 -8.61
N GLY A 222 -6.70 -13.95 -9.73
CA GLY A 222 -5.97 -13.20 -10.75
C GLY A 222 -5.73 -11.76 -10.30
N VAL A 223 -4.53 -11.24 -10.52
CA VAL A 223 -4.18 -9.83 -10.36
C VAL A 223 -4.79 -9.06 -11.53
N ARG A 224 -5.92 -8.38 -11.32
CA ARG A 224 -6.74 -7.83 -12.42
C ARG A 224 -7.43 -6.53 -12.05
N GLY A 225 -7.42 -5.61 -12.99
CA GLY A 225 -8.12 -4.34 -12.89
C GLY A 225 -7.40 -3.34 -11.98
N TRP A 226 -7.98 -2.15 -11.85
CA TRP A 226 -7.41 -1.12 -11.02
C TRP A 226 -7.34 -1.53 -9.54
N ASN A 227 -6.13 -1.70 -9.05
CA ASN A 227 -5.77 -1.93 -7.66
C ASN A 227 -4.28 -1.56 -7.44
N GLU A 228 -3.71 -1.90 -6.30
CA GLU A 228 -2.32 -1.61 -5.91
C GLU A 228 -1.24 -2.29 -6.77
N SER A 229 -1.62 -3.26 -7.61
CA SER A 229 -0.70 -4.26 -8.19
C SER A 229 -0.23 -3.95 -9.62
N LEU A 230 -0.34 -2.70 -10.12
CA LEU A 230 0.25 -2.32 -11.40
C LEU A 230 1.75 -2.66 -11.45
N ILE A 231 2.44 -2.46 -10.34
CA ILE A 231 3.87 -2.77 -10.18
C ILE A 231 4.20 -4.23 -10.54
N VAL A 232 3.30 -5.19 -10.29
CA VAL A 232 3.48 -6.60 -10.64
C VAL A 232 3.69 -6.77 -12.14
N TYR A 233 2.84 -6.14 -12.95
CA TYR A 233 2.91 -6.24 -14.41
C TYR A 233 4.11 -5.49 -14.98
N VAL A 234 4.43 -4.32 -14.42
CA VAL A 234 5.63 -3.56 -14.81
C VAL A 234 6.89 -4.38 -14.54
N LEU A 235 7.03 -4.94 -13.35
CA LEU A 235 8.18 -5.78 -12.99
C LEU A 235 8.21 -7.08 -13.80
N ALA A 236 7.08 -7.74 -13.98
CA ALA A 236 7.01 -8.95 -14.78
C ALA A 236 7.41 -8.71 -16.24
N ALA A 237 7.03 -7.57 -16.84
CA ALA A 237 7.47 -7.19 -18.18
C ALA A 237 8.95 -6.78 -18.21
N ALA A 238 9.45 -6.15 -17.15
CA ALA A 238 10.83 -5.70 -16.99
C ALA A 238 11.82 -6.84 -16.72
N SER A 239 11.34 -7.99 -16.24
CA SER A 239 12.21 -9.12 -15.86
C SER A 239 13.19 -9.49 -16.96
N PRO A 240 14.49 -9.62 -16.66
CA PRO A 240 15.48 -10.03 -17.65
C PRO A 240 15.43 -11.53 -17.98
N THR A 241 14.83 -12.33 -17.11
CA THR A 241 14.81 -13.81 -17.18
C THR A 241 13.44 -14.39 -17.50
N PHE A 242 12.40 -13.93 -16.81
CA PHE A 242 11.05 -14.51 -16.87
C PHE A 242 10.01 -13.48 -17.30
N SER A 243 10.29 -12.75 -18.36
CA SER A 243 9.48 -11.61 -18.82
C SER A 243 8.16 -12.05 -19.48
N ILE A 244 7.05 -11.44 -19.06
CA ILE A 244 5.72 -11.61 -19.66
C ILE A 244 5.57 -10.83 -20.98
N ASN A 245 4.55 -11.19 -21.77
CA ASN A 245 4.18 -10.47 -23.00
C ASN A 245 3.16 -9.35 -22.70
N VAL A 246 3.03 -8.41 -23.64
CA VAL A 246 2.03 -7.33 -23.56
C VAL A 246 0.60 -7.85 -23.44
N ASP A 247 0.27 -8.96 -24.11
CA ASP A 247 -1.05 -9.59 -24.01
C ASP A 247 -1.42 -9.95 -22.55
N THR A 248 -0.42 -10.33 -21.73
CA THR A 248 -0.64 -10.61 -20.31
C THR A 248 -1.08 -9.34 -19.56
N TYR A 249 -0.54 -8.18 -19.90
CA TYR A 249 -0.98 -6.90 -19.35
C TYR A 249 -2.38 -6.53 -19.84
N VAL A 250 -2.61 -6.62 -21.16
CA VAL A 250 -3.88 -6.22 -21.78
C VAL A 250 -5.04 -7.11 -21.30
N GLU A 251 -4.89 -8.42 -21.31
CA GLU A 251 -5.97 -9.35 -20.90
C GLU A 251 -6.06 -9.49 -19.37
N GLY A 252 -4.92 -9.50 -18.69
CA GLY A 252 -4.84 -9.64 -17.23
C GLY A 252 -5.20 -8.36 -16.50
N TRP A 253 -4.25 -7.39 -16.48
CA TRP A 253 -4.42 -6.15 -15.74
C TRP A 253 -5.58 -5.30 -16.27
N THR A 254 -5.55 -4.92 -17.54
CA THR A 254 -6.56 -4.03 -18.11
C THR A 254 -7.89 -4.70 -18.37
N ARG A 255 -7.95 -6.04 -18.37
CA ARG A 255 -9.13 -6.84 -18.67
C ARG A 255 -9.74 -6.48 -20.04
N ASN A 256 -8.89 -6.24 -21.03
CA ASN A 256 -9.26 -5.71 -22.34
C ASN A 256 -10.04 -4.39 -22.25
N GLY A 257 -9.67 -3.50 -21.33
CA GLY A 257 -10.33 -2.23 -21.09
C GLY A 257 -11.51 -2.26 -20.11
N ALA A 258 -11.89 -3.44 -19.58
CA ALA A 258 -13.00 -3.54 -18.63
C ALA A 258 -12.67 -2.93 -17.23
N MET A 259 -11.46 -2.44 -17.01
CA MET A 259 -11.09 -1.66 -15.83
C MET A 259 -11.47 -0.17 -15.95
N VAL A 260 -11.84 0.30 -17.16
CA VAL A 260 -12.16 1.71 -17.41
C VAL A 260 -13.46 2.07 -16.69
N ASN A 261 -13.43 3.16 -15.95
CA ASN A 261 -14.59 3.80 -15.35
C ASN A 261 -14.91 5.08 -16.11
N THR A 262 -16.16 5.34 -16.38
CA THR A 262 -16.63 6.56 -17.04
C THR A 262 -17.51 7.42 -16.13
N GLY A 263 -17.55 7.08 -14.84
CA GLY A 263 -18.37 7.74 -13.83
C GLY A 263 -17.78 9.08 -13.38
N THR A 264 -18.65 9.94 -12.90
CA THR A 264 -18.30 11.18 -12.21
C THR A 264 -18.85 11.11 -10.80
N PHE A 265 -17.97 11.26 -9.82
CA PHE A 265 -18.30 11.18 -8.39
C PHE A 265 -17.91 12.48 -7.71
N TYR A 266 -18.83 13.14 -7.01
CA TYR A 266 -18.59 14.44 -6.39
C TYR A 266 -17.95 15.45 -7.36
N ASP A 267 -18.51 15.56 -8.59
CA ASP A 267 -18.00 16.41 -9.67
C ASP A 267 -16.54 16.13 -10.09
N THR A 268 -16.08 14.89 -9.88
CA THR A 268 -14.74 14.42 -10.29
C THR A 268 -14.89 13.21 -11.21
N TYR A 269 -14.39 13.32 -12.44
CA TYR A 269 -14.34 12.19 -13.39
C TYR A 269 -13.31 11.18 -12.93
N LEU A 270 -13.67 9.90 -12.89
CA LEU A 270 -12.79 8.78 -12.50
C LEU A 270 -12.46 7.92 -13.74
N PRO A 271 -11.21 7.88 -14.19
CA PRO A 271 -10.84 7.09 -15.36
C PRO A 271 -10.91 5.58 -15.18
N LEU A 272 -10.45 5.06 -14.05
CA LEU A 272 -10.30 3.62 -13.83
C LEU A 272 -10.93 3.15 -12.50
N GLY A 273 -11.21 1.84 -12.45
CA GLY A 273 -11.57 1.16 -11.22
C GLY A 273 -13.08 1.08 -10.97
N GLU A 274 -13.44 0.65 -9.78
CA GLU A 274 -14.81 0.60 -9.32
C GLU A 274 -15.37 2.00 -8.99
N ASN A 275 -16.65 2.08 -8.74
CA ASN A 275 -17.29 3.33 -8.35
C ASN A 275 -16.59 3.93 -7.11
N PHE A 276 -16.28 5.21 -7.16
CA PHE A 276 -15.51 5.96 -6.18
C PHE A 276 -14.03 5.57 -6.05
N GLY A 277 -13.51 4.57 -6.80
CA GLY A 277 -12.10 4.24 -6.89
C GLY A 277 -11.62 3.10 -5.98
N GLY A 278 -12.40 2.71 -4.98
CA GLY A 278 -11.98 1.72 -3.98
C GLY A 278 -11.14 2.29 -2.84
N PRO A 279 -10.39 1.46 -2.10
CA PRO A 279 -9.44 1.88 -1.07
C PRO A 279 -8.32 2.76 -1.65
N LEU A 280 -7.97 3.84 -0.98
CA LEU A 280 -7.08 4.85 -1.56
C LEU A 280 -5.63 4.38 -1.75
N PHE A 281 -5.18 3.34 -1.03
CA PHE A 281 -3.84 2.77 -1.21
C PHE A 281 -3.59 2.25 -2.63
N PHE A 282 -4.63 1.98 -3.42
CA PHE A 282 -4.51 1.64 -4.85
C PHE A 282 -3.75 2.70 -5.65
N SER A 283 -3.84 3.95 -5.24
CA SER A 283 -3.12 5.08 -5.86
C SER A 283 -1.73 5.32 -5.27
N HIS A 284 -1.28 4.53 -4.30
CA HIS A 284 -0.03 4.76 -3.60
C HIS A 284 1.03 3.69 -3.83
N TYR A 285 0.74 2.40 -3.57
CA TYR A 285 1.76 1.36 -3.44
C TYR A 285 2.59 1.14 -4.71
N SER A 286 1.96 0.98 -5.86
CA SER A 286 2.69 0.89 -7.13
C SER A 286 3.46 2.15 -7.47
N PHE A 287 2.94 3.31 -7.05
CA PHE A 287 3.47 4.63 -7.37
C PHE A 287 4.50 5.15 -6.35
N ILE A 288 4.97 4.32 -5.45
CA ILE A 288 6.16 4.63 -4.65
C ILE A 288 7.39 4.70 -5.56
N GLY A 289 7.55 3.76 -6.48
CA GLY A 289 8.65 3.74 -7.44
C GLY A 289 8.25 4.24 -8.83
N ILE A 290 7.12 3.77 -9.35
CA ILE A 290 6.62 4.20 -10.67
C ILE A 290 6.19 5.67 -10.59
N ASN A 291 6.86 6.54 -11.37
CA ASN A 291 6.47 7.94 -11.47
C ASN A 291 5.20 8.08 -12.33
N PRO A 292 4.06 8.50 -11.78
CA PRO A 292 2.83 8.65 -12.54
C PRO A 292 2.82 9.93 -13.43
N THR A 293 3.76 10.86 -13.22
CA THR A 293 3.83 12.11 -13.98
C THR A 293 4.12 11.79 -15.45
N ASN A 294 3.23 12.18 -16.33
CA ASN A 294 3.24 11.87 -17.77
C ASN A 294 3.10 10.36 -18.11
N LEU A 295 2.96 9.48 -17.11
CA LEU A 295 2.76 8.06 -17.37
C LEU A 295 1.33 7.82 -17.90
N SER A 296 1.23 7.27 -19.08
CA SER A 296 -0.05 6.92 -19.69
C SER A 296 0.03 5.62 -20.50
N ASP A 297 -1.10 4.95 -20.59
CA ASP A 297 -1.35 3.87 -21.54
C ASP A 297 -2.54 4.26 -22.44
N GLN A 298 -3.03 3.33 -23.24
CA GLN A 298 -4.19 3.55 -24.11
C GLN A 298 -5.51 3.87 -23.33
N PHE A 299 -5.55 3.72 -22.02
CA PHE A 299 -6.78 3.84 -21.22
C PHE A 299 -6.81 5.11 -20.38
N THR A 300 -5.66 5.55 -19.85
CA THR A 300 -5.61 6.71 -18.94
C THR A 300 -4.22 7.31 -18.83
N ASN A 301 -4.19 8.55 -18.30
CA ASN A 301 -3.02 9.12 -17.63
C ASN A 301 -3.08 8.76 -16.14
N TYR A 302 -2.03 8.16 -15.61
CA TYR A 302 -2.02 7.63 -14.23
C TYR A 302 -1.92 8.71 -13.16
N PHE A 303 -1.33 9.86 -13.47
CA PHE A 303 -1.36 10.99 -12.54
C PHE A 303 -2.77 11.54 -12.38
N ASP A 304 -3.51 11.68 -13.49
CA ASP A 304 -4.90 12.13 -13.47
C ASP A 304 -5.81 11.14 -12.73
N GLN A 305 -5.58 9.83 -12.94
CA GLN A 305 -6.27 8.77 -12.21
C GLN A 305 -6.05 8.88 -10.69
N ASN A 306 -4.80 8.96 -10.24
CA ASN A 306 -4.46 9.02 -8.82
C ASN A 306 -4.98 10.30 -8.16
N LYS A 307 -4.89 11.41 -8.87
CA LYS A 307 -5.45 12.70 -8.42
C LYS A 307 -6.98 12.65 -8.32
N ALA A 308 -7.65 12.09 -9.32
CA ALA A 308 -9.10 11.94 -9.29
C ALA A 308 -9.56 11.07 -8.12
N HIS A 309 -8.90 9.92 -7.91
CA HIS A 309 -9.20 9.00 -6.81
C HIS A 309 -9.00 9.69 -5.44
N SER A 310 -7.87 10.42 -5.24
CA SER A 310 -7.60 11.16 -4.01
C SER A 310 -8.64 12.25 -3.77
N LEU A 311 -9.03 13.02 -4.80
CA LEU A 311 -10.07 14.05 -4.69
C LEU A 311 -11.45 13.47 -4.41
N ILE A 312 -11.80 12.31 -4.98
CA ILE A 312 -13.09 11.63 -4.69
C ILE A 312 -13.13 11.19 -3.22
N ASN A 313 -12.04 10.63 -2.71
CA ASN A 313 -11.94 10.22 -1.31
C ASN A 313 -12.05 11.43 -0.35
N TYR A 314 -11.34 12.51 -0.64
CA TYR A 314 -11.44 13.78 0.07
C TYR A 314 -12.87 14.34 0.08
N LYS A 315 -13.50 14.45 -1.11
CA LYS A 315 -14.86 14.98 -1.25
C LYS A 315 -15.91 14.08 -0.59
N HIS A 316 -15.68 12.76 -0.56
CA HIS A 316 -16.56 11.84 0.18
C HIS A 316 -16.63 12.20 1.67
N CYS A 317 -15.50 12.54 2.27
CA CYS A 317 -15.47 12.96 3.68
C CYS A 317 -16.14 14.35 3.88
N ILE A 318 -16.13 15.24 2.89
CA ILE A 318 -16.84 16.53 2.98
C ILE A 318 -18.34 16.33 2.85
N GLU A 319 -18.77 15.60 1.81
CA GLU A 319 -20.19 15.30 1.57
C GLU A 319 -20.79 14.42 2.68
N ASN A 320 -19.96 13.58 3.27
CA ASN A 320 -20.27 12.76 4.45
C ASN A 320 -21.65 12.09 4.37
N PRO A 321 -21.91 11.25 3.37
CA PRO A 321 -23.24 10.70 3.10
C PRO A 321 -23.80 9.81 4.21
N TYR A 322 -22.94 9.38 5.12
CA TYR A 322 -23.30 8.55 6.28
C TYR A 322 -23.34 9.33 7.60
N GLU A 323 -23.14 10.65 7.55
CA GLU A 323 -23.21 11.56 8.72
C GLU A 323 -22.24 11.19 9.85
N TYR A 324 -21.03 10.69 9.51
CA TYR A 324 -20.01 10.38 10.52
C TYR A 324 -19.47 11.66 11.16
N ALA A 325 -19.54 11.73 12.48
CA ALA A 325 -18.96 12.84 13.23
C ALA A 325 -17.46 12.97 12.99
N GLY A 326 -16.99 14.18 12.76
CA GLY A 326 -15.58 14.51 12.56
C GLY A 326 -15.11 14.51 11.10
N TYR A 327 -15.84 13.94 10.15
CA TYR A 327 -15.51 14.05 8.73
C TYR A 327 -15.59 15.50 8.26
N SER A 328 -14.56 15.96 7.55
CA SER A 328 -14.50 17.36 7.09
C SER A 328 -13.39 17.55 6.05
N GLU A 329 -13.25 18.77 5.54
CA GLU A 329 -12.12 19.17 4.67
C GLU A 329 -10.73 19.04 5.33
N ASN A 330 -10.66 18.97 6.66
CA ASN A 330 -9.42 18.82 7.42
C ASN A 330 -9.24 17.39 7.96
N ASN A 331 -10.27 16.57 7.93
CA ASN A 331 -10.26 15.22 8.46
C ASN A 331 -10.83 14.24 7.45
N TRP A 332 -9.95 13.67 6.63
CA TRP A 332 -10.27 12.77 5.54
C TRP A 332 -9.19 11.72 5.33
N GLY A 333 -9.51 10.69 4.58
CA GLY A 333 -8.58 9.65 4.19
C GLY A 333 -9.11 8.27 4.53
N ILE A 334 -9.80 7.63 3.58
CA ILE A 334 -10.40 6.31 3.73
C ILE A 334 -9.60 5.31 2.91
N THR A 335 -8.97 4.33 3.59
CA THR A 335 -8.23 3.25 2.97
C THR A 335 -8.23 2.01 3.87
N ALA A 336 -7.66 0.90 3.40
CA ALA A 336 -7.46 -0.26 4.24
C ALA A 336 -6.71 0.10 5.52
N SER A 337 -7.23 -0.29 6.66
CA SER A 337 -6.67 0.02 7.97
C SER A 337 -7.34 -0.77 9.09
N SER A 338 -6.80 -0.66 10.30
CA SER A 338 -7.51 -1.10 11.51
C SER A 338 -8.81 -0.33 11.71
N ASN A 339 -9.76 -0.94 12.36
CA ASN A 339 -10.97 -0.30 12.85
C ASN A 339 -11.33 -0.84 14.24
N TYR A 340 -12.38 -0.31 14.83
CA TYR A 340 -12.83 -0.65 16.18
C TYR A 340 -13.27 -2.11 16.38
N ASN A 341 -13.38 -2.90 15.29
CA ASN A 341 -13.69 -4.34 15.33
C ASN A 341 -12.50 -5.21 14.88
N SER A 342 -11.78 -4.80 13.83
CA SER A 342 -10.74 -5.62 13.18
C SER A 342 -9.90 -4.79 12.20
N TYR A 343 -9.55 -5.34 11.06
CA TYR A 343 -8.97 -4.70 9.88
C TYR A 343 -9.93 -4.83 8.70
N SER A 344 -10.07 -3.79 7.88
CA SER A 344 -10.91 -3.81 6.69
C SER A 344 -10.34 -2.94 5.57
N ALA A 345 -10.63 -3.31 4.33
CA ALA A 345 -10.38 -2.48 3.16
C ALA A 345 -11.47 -1.39 3.05
N HIS A 346 -11.31 -0.33 3.84
CA HIS A 346 -12.24 0.81 3.82
C HIS A 346 -12.15 1.56 2.50
N SER A 347 -13.29 2.02 2.01
CA SER A 347 -13.44 2.84 0.81
C SER A 347 -14.76 3.62 0.91
N PRO A 348 -15.05 4.58 0.02
CA PRO A 348 -16.35 5.25 0.01
C PRO A 348 -17.55 4.30 -0.10
N THR A 349 -17.36 3.10 -0.66
CA THR A 349 -18.40 2.04 -0.75
C THR A 349 -18.37 1.05 0.42
N ASN A 350 -17.36 1.12 1.28
CA ASN A 350 -17.18 0.32 2.49
C ASN A 350 -16.69 1.21 3.64
N ASP A 351 -17.43 2.28 3.90
CA ASP A 351 -17.11 3.30 4.90
C ASP A 351 -17.68 2.91 6.27
N LEU A 352 -16.83 2.88 7.29
CA LEU A 352 -17.17 2.59 8.68
C LEU A 352 -16.91 3.79 9.61
N GLY A 353 -16.77 4.99 9.07
CA GLY A 353 -16.46 6.18 9.87
C GLY A 353 -15.05 6.18 10.42
N VAL A 354 -14.10 5.55 9.70
CA VAL A 354 -12.70 5.40 10.08
C VAL A 354 -11.80 6.17 9.11
N ILE A 355 -10.92 6.99 9.67
CA ILE A 355 -9.88 7.71 8.93
C ILE A 355 -8.53 7.05 9.22
N ALA A 356 -7.73 6.84 8.17
CA ALA A 356 -6.36 6.39 8.24
C ALA A 356 -5.42 7.51 7.77
N PRO A 357 -4.49 7.99 8.59
CA PRO A 357 -3.56 9.05 8.22
C PRO A 357 -2.82 8.77 6.92
N THR A 358 -2.44 7.50 6.67
CA THR A 358 -1.74 7.09 5.46
C THR A 358 -2.49 7.49 4.18
N ALA A 359 -3.81 7.44 4.15
CA ALA A 359 -4.60 7.77 2.97
C ALA A 359 -4.40 9.23 2.54
N ALA A 360 -4.55 10.17 3.48
CA ALA A 360 -4.39 11.59 3.21
C ALA A 360 -2.93 11.98 2.99
N LEU A 361 -2.01 11.45 3.82
CA LEU A 361 -0.59 11.83 3.80
C LEU A 361 0.17 11.24 2.61
N SER A 362 -0.19 10.05 2.17
CA SER A 362 0.39 9.46 0.95
C SER A 362 -0.14 10.10 -0.33
N SER A 363 -1.20 10.91 -0.23
CA SER A 363 -1.77 11.66 -1.36
C SER A 363 -1.10 13.01 -1.61
N PHE A 364 -0.07 13.40 -0.85
CA PHE A 364 0.64 14.67 -1.04
C PHE A 364 1.04 14.97 -2.50
N PRO A 365 1.54 14.01 -3.30
CA PRO A 365 1.86 14.29 -4.71
C PRO A 365 0.65 14.68 -5.56
N TYR A 366 -0.55 14.27 -5.17
CA TYR A 366 -1.79 14.41 -5.95
C TYR A 366 -2.68 15.54 -5.45
N THR A 367 -2.76 15.72 -4.13
CA THR A 367 -3.64 16.66 -3.44
C THR A 367 -2.91 17.40 -2.32
N PRO A 368 -1.84 18.19 -2.64
CA PRO A 368 -0.96 18.77 -1.63
C PRO A 368 -1.67 19.75 -0.68
N VAL A 369 -2.70 20.46 -1.16
CA VAL A 369 -3.45 21.42 -0.34
C VAL A 369 -4.32 20.70 0.69
N GLU A 370 -5.03 19.68 0.23
CA GLU A 370 -5.93 18.87 1.04
C GLU A 370 -5.14 18.01 2.04
N SER A 371 -4.03 17.41 1.59
CA SER A 371 -3.13 16.61 2.43
C SER A 371 -2.45 17.45 3.51
N LYS A 372 -2.07 18.70 3.20
CA LYS A 372 -1.55 19.65 4.20
C LYS A 372 -2.55 19.92 5.31
N LYS A 373 -3.81 20.21 4.96
CA LYS A 373 -4.87 20.44 5.95
C LYS A 373 -5.07 19.23 6.86
N ALA A 374 -5.05 18.03 6.27
CA ALA A 374 -5.16 16.80 7.04
C ALA A 374 -3.98 16.59 7.98
N LEU A 375 -2.73 16.79 7.51
CA LEU A 375 -1.53 16.67 8.34
C LEU A 375 -1.58 17.63 9.54
N GLU A 376 -1.91 18.92 9.29
CA GLU A 376 -2.02 19.93 10.34
C GLU A 376 -3.11 19.56 11.34
N PHE A 377 -4.27 19.09 10.88
CA PHE A 377 -5.36 18.65 11.76
C PHE A 377 -4.96 17.43 12.59
N PHE A 378 -4.40 16.40 11.99
CA PHE A 378 -3.95 15.20 12.68
C PHE A 378 -2.91 15.51 13.75
N TYR A 379 -1.94 16.37 13.44
CA TYR A 379 -0.86 16.71 14.36
C TYR A 379 -1.29 17.67 15.44
N TYR A 380 -1.97 18.78 15.11
CA TYR A 380 -2.28 19.81 16.09
C TYR A 380 -3.56 19.54 16.91
N ASN A 381 -4.54 18.84 16.33
CA ASN A 381 -5.83 18.62 16.97
C ASN A 381 -5.97 17.24 17.61
N LEU A 382 -5.33 16.21 17.04
CA LEU A 382 -5.47 14.82 17.49
C LEU A 382 -4.20 14.26 18.11
N ASN A 383 -3.15 15.06 18.24
CA ASN A 383 -1.81 14.64 18.69
C ASN A 383 -1.85 13.66 19.88
N ASP A 384 -2.51 14.03 20.97
CA ASP A 384 -2.54 13.25 22.23
C ASP A 384 -3.09 11.83 22.05
N ASN A 385 -3.87 11.58 20.99
CA ASN A 385 -4.52 10.29 20.71
C ASN A 385 -3.99 9.59 19.47
N LEU A 386 -3.39 10.35 18.54
CA LEU A 386 -3.06 9.84 17.20
C LEU A 386 -1.55 9.79 16.93
N TRP A 387 -0.73 10.51 17.71
CA TRP A 387 0.71 10.58 17.53
C TRP A 387 1.46 9.84 18.63
N GLY A 388 2.33 8.90 18.26
CA GLY A 388 3.12 8.11 19.19
C GLY A 388 4.59 8.00 18.79
N GLU A 389 5.24 6.92 19.20
CA GLU A 389 6.67 6.70 19.06
C GLU A 389 7.17 6.73 17.59
N PHE A 390 6.35 6.24 16.66
CA PHE A 390 6.69 6.16 15.24
C PHE A 390 5.81 7.07 14.36
N GLY A 391 5.40 8.22 14.90
CA GLY A 391 4.52 9.15 14.20
C GLY A 391 3.05 8.79 14.37
N PHE A 392 2.26 8.91 13.31
CA PHE A 392 0.82 8.65 13.38
C PHE A 392 0.52 7.16 13.53
N TYR A 393 -0.39 6.84 14.45
CA TYR A 393 -1.01 5.51 14.52
C TYR A 393 -1.82 5.24 13.25
N ASP A 394 -2.11 3.95 13.03
CA ASP A 394 -2.71 3.42 11.82
C ASP A 394 -4.06 4.06 11.44
N ALA A 395 -4.98 4.18 12.39
CA ALA A 395 -6.32 4.68 12.11
C ALA A 395 -7.06 5.20 13.35
N PHE A 396 -8.13 5.93 13.11
CA PHE A 396 -9.01 6.44 14.18
C PHE A 396 -10.43 6.68 13.69
N SER A 397 -11.37 6.83 14.64
CA SER A 397 -12.75 7.27 14.39
C SER A 397 -13.21 8.22 15.48
N ILE A 398 -13.43 9.49 15.10
CA ILE A 398 -14.02 10.49 16.02
C ILE A 398 -15.45 10.07 16.34
N HIS A 399 -16.20 9.59 15.36
CA HIS A 399 -17.59 9.15 15.53
C HIS A 399 -17.75 8.06 16.59
N HIS A 400 -16.83 7.08 16.59
CA HIS A 400 -16.84 5.97 17.54
C HIS A 400 -15.97 6.21 18.77
N ASN A 401 -15.36 7.39 18.91
CA ASN A 401 -14.38 7.73 19.95
C ASN A 401 -13.31 6.62 20.11
N TRP A 402 -12.75 6.19 18.97
CA TRP A 402 -11.79 5.10 18.88
C TRP A 402 -10.50 5.56 18.18
N TYR A 403 -9.34 5.15 18.72
CA TYR A 403 -8.02 5.38 18.17
C TYR A 403 -7.23 4.09 18.21
N SER A 404 -6.55 3.76 17.10
CA SER A 404 -5.60 2.66 17.06
C SER A 404 -4.36 3.01 17.88
N GLU A 405 -3.78 2.02 18.57
CA GLU A 405 -2.45 2.13 19.19
C GLU A 405 -1.40 1.33 18.38
N LYS A 406 -1.72 0.98 17.14
CA LYS A 406 -0.87 0.18 16.26
C LYS A 406 -0.22 1.02 15.19
N TYR A 407 0.93 0.53 14.75
CA TYR A 407 1.56 0.88 13.48
C TYR A 407 1.58 -0.36 12.60
N ILE A 408 1.30 -0.22 11.32
CA ILE A 408 1.31 -1.30 10.33
C ILE A 408 2.29 -0.92 9.23
N ALA A 409 3.23 -1.80 8.90
CA ALA A 409 4.31 -1.50 7.96
C ALA A 409 3.81 -1.01 6.60
N ILE A 410 2.80 -1.70 6.06
CA ILE A 410 2.26 -1.38 4.73
C ILE A 410 1.58 0.00 4.69
N ASP A 411 1.13 0.53 5.83
CA ASP A 411 0.50 1.83 5.96
C ASP A 411 1.52 2.94 6.32
N GLN A 412 2.55 2.61 7.11
CA GLN A 412 3.61 3.57 7.47
C GLN A 412 4.50 3.91 6.28
N GLY A 413 4.82 2.93 5.42
CA GLY A 413 5.70 3.13 4.28
C GLY A 413 5.25 4.23 3.34
N PRO A 414 4.02 4.21 2.85
CA PRO A 414 3.53 5.24 1.93
C PRO A 414 3.54 6.66 2.52
N ILE A 415 3.31 6.84 3.83
CA ILE A 415 3.44 8.16 4.47
C ILE A 415 4.83 8.73 4.21
N LEU A 416 5.85 8.00 4.60
CA LEU A 416 7.26 8.42 4.46
C LEU A 416 7.64 8.66 2.99
N LEU A 417 7.33 7.67 2.13
CA LEU A 417 7.88 7.57 0.78
C LEU A 417 7.15 8.50 -0.21
N MET A 418 5.84 8.67 -0.08
CA MET A 418 5.08 9.57 -0.94
C MET A 418 5.28 11.04 -0.54
N ILE A 419 5.48 11.37 0.74
CA ILE A 419 5.93 12.70 1.14
C ILE A 419 7.30 13.00 0.52
N GLU A 420 8.24 12.03 0.49
CA GLU A 420 9.54 12.24 -0.18
C GLU A 420 9.37 12.48 -1.68
N ASN A 421 8.52 11.70 -2.33
CA ASN A 421 8.24 11.92 -3.75
C ASN A 421 7.59 13.29 -4.03
N TYR A 422 6.69 13.75 -3.14
CA TYR A 422 6.14 15.10 -3.22
C TYR A 422 7.22 16.18 -3.11
N ARG A 423 8.16 16.02 -2.18
CA ARG A 423 9.21 17.03 -1.88
C ARG A 423 10.31 17.08 -2.94
N THR A 424 10.77 15.90 -3.40
CA THR A 424 12.01 15.80 -4.20
C THR A 424 11.92 14.89 -5.41
N GLN A 425 10.88 14.06 -5.51
CA GLN A 425 10.76 13.00 -6.52
C GLN A 425 11.91 11.96 -6.45
N LEU A 426 12.57 11.82 -5.31
CA LEU A 426 13.77 10.99 -5.16
C LEU A 426 13.55 9.56 -5.63
N LEU A 427 12.52 8.90 -5.10
CA LEU A 427 12.28 7.48 -5.38
C LEU A 427 11.82 7.26 -6.82
N TRP A 428 10.99 8.15 -7.34
CA TRP A 428 10.58 8.16 -8.74
C TRP A 428 11.78 8.30 -9.67
N ASN A 429 12.66 9.27 -9.40
CA ASN A 429 13.85 9.49 -10.22
C ASN A 429 14.82 8.31 -10.18
N LEU A 430 14.92 7.59 -9.06
CA LEU A 430 15.75 6.40 -8.93
C LEU A 430 15.14 5.22 -9.67
N PHE A 431 13.86 4.90 -9.42
CA PHE A 431 13.20 3.75 -10.02
C PHE A 431 13.09 3.88 -11.54
N MET A 432 12.76 5.07 -12.04
CA MET A 432 12.65 5.36 -13.47
C MET A 432 14.00 5.54 -14.20
N LYS A 433 15.14 5.43 -13.50
CA LYS A 433 16.47 5.31 -14.12
C LYS A 433 16.86 3.86 -14.44
N ASP A 434 16.16 2.89 -13.87
CA ASP A 434 16.49 1.50 -14.02
C ASP A 434 16.18 1.02 -15.45
N GLU A 435 17.19 0.55 -16.18
CA GLU A 435 17.05 0.14 -17.59
C GLU A 435 16.08 -1.03 -17.78
N ASP A 436 15.97 -1.92 -16.79
CA ASP A 436 15.01 -3.01 -16.81
C ASP A 436 13.57 -2.45 -16.74
N ILE A 437 13.34 -1.48 -15.86
CA ILE A 437 12.02 -0.84 -15.69
C ILE A 437 11.60 -0.10 -16.97
N LEU A 438 12.52 0.70 -17.54
CA LEU A 438 12.25 1.39 -18.81
C LEU A 438 11.92 0.39 -19.93
N ARG A 439 12.65 -0.72 -19.99
CA ARG A 439 12.36 -1.78 -20.96
C ARG A 439 10.97 -2.40 -20.72
N GLY A 440 10.59 -2.62 -19.44
CA GLY A 440 9.28 -3.15 -19.07
C GLY A 440 8.14 -2.23 -19.46
N LEU A 441 8.23 -0.94 -19.14
CA LEU A 441 7.24 0.07 -19.50
C LEU A 441 7.08 0.19 -21.01
N ASN A 442 8.19 0.27 -21.78
CA ASN A 442 8.14 0.26 -23.24
C ASN A 442 7.48 -1.02 -23.80
N LYS A 443 7.76 -2.20 -23.21
CA LYS A 443 7.16 -3.47 -23.62
C LYS A 443 5.65 -3.51 -23.39
N LEU A 444 5.17 -2.83 -22.36
CA LEU A 444 3.75 -2.69 -22.04
C LEU A 444 3.08 -1.52 -22.78
N GLU A 445 3.81 -0.84 -23.66
CA GLU A 445 3.33 0.26 -24.49
C GLU A 445 2.88 1.49 -23.67
N PHE A 446 3.59 1.77 -22.55
CA PHE A 446 3.39 3.02 -21.81
C PHE A 446 4.12 4.18 -22.50
N ASP A 447 3.48 5.35 -22.46
CA ASP A 447 4.12 6.66 -22.66
C ASP A 447 4.51 7.22 -21.28
N PHE A 448 5.78 7.73 -21.13
CA PHE A 448 6.30 8.24 -19.84
C PHE A 448 7.45 9.25 -20.00
#